data_3758d22d701aa97d71699139b66f4644
#
_entry.id   3758d22d701aa97d71699139b66f4644
#
_cell.length_a   1.000
_cell.length_b   1.000
_cell.length_c   1.000
_cell.angle_alpha   90.00
_cell.angle_beta   90.00
_cell.angle_gamma   90.00
#
_symmetry.space_group_name_H-M   'P 1'
#
loop_
_entity.id
_entity.type
_entity.pdbx_description
1 polymer ?
#
loop_
_entity_poly.entity_id
_entity_poly.type
_entity_poly.pdbx_seq_one_letter_code
_entity_poly.pdbx_strand_id
1 'polypeptide(L)'
;LGDPEVSCVRRQTQFQLIPKQDQMVVKHLKTKDKLVSRLLERPVQYHADFVYMKNGTIIICDVKSKYTASFREFSIIRKLMVQKIVRHNKKRHGGWPMVVFLEAIVKTLPKKSGGGIDVKYNYKPIPTWEQ
;
A
#
# COMPACT_ATOMS: atom_id res chain seq x y z
N LEU A 1 -3.07 0.97 18.43
CA LEU A 1 -4.33 1.41 19.01
C LEU A 1 -4.16 1.42 20.53
N GLY A 2 -4.39 2.48 21.19
CA GLY A 2 -4.07 2.66 22.60
C GLY A 2 -2.73 3.36 22.85
N ASP A 3 -1.92 3.56 21.81
CA ASP A 3 -0.72 4.39 21.89
C ASP A 3 -1.16 5.86 21.78
N PRO A 4 -0.89 6.73 22.77
CA PRO A 4 -1.30 8.13 22.72
C PRO A 4 -0.65 8.94 21.61
N GLU A 5 0.46 8.46 21.04
CA GLU A 5 1.14 9.10 19.93
C GLU A 5 0.50 8.80 18.59
N VAL A 6 -0.35 7.78 18.52
CA VAL A 6 -1.03 7.35 17.29
C VAL A 6 -2.37 8.07 17.14
N SER A 7 -2.61 8.64 15.97
CA SER A 7 -3.86 9.33 15.66
C SER A 7 -4.29 9.03 14.22
N CYS A 8 -5.53 9.39 13.89
CA CYS A 8 -6.09 9.30 12.54
C CYS A 8 -5.96 7.91 11.93
N VAL A 9 -6.26 6.85 12.70
CA VAL A 9 -6.17 5.47 12.21
C VAL A 9 -7.25 5.19 11.18
N ARG A 10 -6.83 4.68 10.00
CA ARG A 10 -7.73 4.25 8.93
C ARG A 10 -7.37 2.83 8.52
N ARG A 11 -8.40 2.05 8.18
CA ARG A 11 -8.25 0.67 7.71
C ARG A 11 -8.51 0.59 6.21
N GLN A 12 -7.85 -0.35 5.55
CA GLN A 12 -8.09 -0.68 4.14
C GLN A 12 -8.05 0.54 3.23
N THR A 13 -7.08 1.41 3.44
CA THR A 13 -6.89 2.60 2.61
C THR A 13 -6.38 2.19 1.24
N GLN A 14 -7.06 2.67 0.21
CA GLN A 14 -6.75 2.32 -1.17
C GLN A 14 -5.73 3.30 -1.77
N PHE A 15 -4.72 2.74 -2.44
CA PHE A 15 -3.74 3.51 -3.20
C PHE A 15 -3.75 3.03 -4.64
N GLN A 16 -3.83 3.95 -5.58
CA GLN A 16 -3.70 3.62 -6.99
C GLN A 16 -2.22 3.63 -7.36
N LEU A 17 -1.70 2.49 -7.84
CA LEU A 17 -0.29 2.32 -8.20
C LEU A 17 -0.07 2.60 -9.69
N ILE A 18 -0.93 2.02 -10.52
CA ILE A 18 -0.92 2.26 -11.96
C ILE A 18 -2.34 2.64 -12.35
N PRO A 19 -2.54 3.79 -13.01
CA PRO A 19 -3.89 4.18 -13.43
C PRO A 19 -4.39 3.24 -14.52
N LYS A 20 -5.73 3.19 -14.68
CA LYS A 20 -6.31 2.47 -15.80
C LYS A 20 -5.77 3.06 -17.11
N GLN A 21 -5.65 2.20 -18.10
CA GLN A 21 -5.17 2.61 -19.42
C GLN A 21 -6.30 2.46 -20.43
N ASP A 22 -6.64 3.56 -21.10
CA ASP A 22 -7.70 3.61 -22.09
C ASP A 22 -7.12 3.94 -23.46
N GLN A 23 -7.82 3.50 -24.48
CA GLN A 23 -7.51 3.81 -25.86
C GLN A 23 -8.73 4.40 -26.54
N MET A 24 -8.53 5.44 -27.32
CA MET A 24 -9.58 5.96 -28.18
C MET A 24 -9.67 5.13 -29.45
N VAL A 25 -10.84 4.60 -29.75
CA VAL A 25 -11.10 3.78 -30.93
C VAL A 25 -12.29 4.34 -31.70
N VAL A 26 -12.28 4.14 -33.01
CA VAL A 26 -13.39 4.54 -33.87
C VAL A 26 -14.41 3.41 -33.90
N LYS A 27 -15.64 3.73 -33.50
CA LYS A 27 -16.78 2.81 -33.61
C LYS A 27 -17.60 3.16 -34.85
N HIS A 28 -17.73 2.22 -35.76
CA HIS A 28 -18.52 2.39 -36.97
C HIS A 28 -20.00 2.12 -36.69
N LEU A 29 -20.82 3.16 -36.83
CA LEU A 29 -22.25 3.06 -36.72
C LEU A 29 -22.85 3.09 -38.14
N LYS A 30 -24.15 2.75 -38.26
CA LYS A 30 -24.83 2.71 -39.56
C LYS A 30 -24.79 4.04 -40.30
N THR A 31 -24.87 5.16 -39.59
CA THR A 31 -24.97 6.49 -40.15
C THR A 31 -23.79 7.40 -39.94
N LYS A 32 -22.86 7.03 -39.02
CA LYS A 32 -21.68 7.84 -38.69
C LYS A 32 -20.66 7.03 -37.96
N ASP A 33 -19.44 7.54 -37.94
CA ASP A 33 -18.35 7.03 -37.07
C ASP A 33 -18.34 7.82 -35.78
N LYS A 34 -18.02 7.15 -34.68
CA LYS A 34 -17.94 7.76 -33.35
C LYS A 34 -16.64 7.37 -32.67
N LEU A 35 -15.96 8.36 -32.10
CA LEU A 35 -14.81 8.11 -31.22
C LEU A 35 -15.31 7.69 -29.85
N VAL A 36 -14.84 6.54 -29.36
CA VAL A 36 -15.20 6.03 -28.05
C VAL A 36 -13.94 5.61 -27.30
N SER A 37 -13.98 5.74 -25.98
CA SER A 37 -12.89 5.25 -25.10
C SER A 37 -13.09 3.77 -24.86
N ARG A 38 -12.00 3.00 -24.98
CA ARG A 38 -12.00 1.58 -24.70
C ARG A 38 -10.93 1.28 -23.65
N LEU A 39 -11.33 0.54 -22.62
CA LEU A 39 -10.39 0.12 -21.58
C LEU A 39 -9.40 -0.89 -22.15
N LEU A 40 -8.10 -0.57 -22.05
CA LEU A 40 -7.02 -1.49 -22.41
C LEU A 40 -6.61 -2.33 -21.20
N GLU A 41 -6.30 -1.66 -20.10
CA GLU A 41 -5.85 -2.30 -18.89
C GLU A 41 -6.52 -1.70 -17.66
N ARG A 42 -6.85 -2.56 -16.72
CA ARG A 42 -7.42 -2.14 -15.45
C ARG A 42 -6.35 -1.47 -14.57
N PRO A 43 -6.75 -0.58 -13.67
CA PRO A 43 -5.79 0.00 -12.74
C PRO A 43 -5.22 -1.05 -11.79
N VAL A 44 -3.99 -0.85 -11.35
CA VAL A 44 -3.39 -1.62 -10.27
C VAL A 44 -3.56 -0.82 -8.99
N GLN A 45 -4.19 -1.42 -8.00
CA GLN A 45 -4.49 -0.80 -6.72
C GLN A 45 -3.92 -1.62 -5.58
N TYR A 46 -3.60 -0.94 -4.49
CA TYR A 46 -3.14 -1.56 -3.27
C TYR A 46 -3.99 -1.08 -2.10
N HIS A 47 -4.39 -2.00 -1.25
CA HIS A 47 -5.14 -1.69 -0.03
C HIS A 47 -4.24 -1.92 1.17
N ALA A 48 -3.82 -0.84 1.82
CA ALA A 48 -3.04 -0.95 3.05
C ALA A 48 -3.96 -1.36 4.20
N ASP A 49 -3.50 -2.28 5.04
CA ASP A 49 -4.29 -2.73 6.17
C ASP A 49 -4.55 -1.60 7.16
N PHE A 50 -3.53 -0.79 7.42
CA PHE A 50 -3.64 0.35 8.33
C PHE A 50 -2.84 1.53 7.80
N VAL A 51 -3.41 2.72 7.95
CA VAL A 51 -2.70 4.00 7.75
C VAL A 51 -3.00 4.85 8.98
N TYR A 52 -1.97 5.37 9.59
CA TYR A 52 -2.12 6.19 10.79
C TYR A 52 -1.02 7.24 10.88
N MET A 53 -1.20 8.21 11.77
CA MET A 53 -0.20 9.21 12.07
C MET A 53 0.43 8.93 13.44
N LYS A 54 1.75 9.05 13.48
CA LYS A 54 2.51 8.94 14.73
C LYS A 54 3.61 10.01 14.72
N ASN A 55 3.56 10.90 15.70
CA ASN A 55 4.54 12.00 15.83
C ASN A 55 4.69 12.83 14.55
N GLY A 56 3.57 13.13 13.88
CA GLY A 56 3.59 13.92 12.65
C GLY A 56 4.04 13.18 11.40
N THR A 57 4.28 11.88 11.49
CA THR A 57 4.66 11.03 10.35
C THR A 57 3.48 10.13 9.98
N ILE A 58 3.19 10.02 8.70
CA ILE A 58 2.18 9.08 8.19
C ILE A 58 2.84 7.72 8.06
N ILE A 59 2.23 6.71 8.69
CA ILE A 59 2.72 5.34 8.63
C ILE A 59 1.71 4.50 7.88
N ILE A 60 2.17 3.88 6.80
CA ILE A 60 1.39 2.90 6.02
C ILE A 60 1.87 1.53 6.46
N CYS A 61 0.97 0.74 7.04
CA CYS A 61 1.29 -0.56 7.60
C CYS A 61 0.57 -1.66 6.85
N ASP A 62 1.32 -2.67 6.42
CA ASP A 62 0.79 -3.84 5.75
C ASP A 62 1.09 -5.07 6.62
N VAL A 63 0.06 -5.86 6.89
CA VAL A 63 0.16 -7.05 7.74
C VAL A 63 0.21 -8.29 6.85
N LYS A 64 1.25 -9.10 6.99
CA LYS A 64 1.43 -10.30 6.19
C LYS A 64 1.93 -11.47 7.01
N SER A 65 1.57 -12.69 6.60
CA SER A 65 2.27 -13.87 7.07
C SER A 65 3.64 -13.94 6.41
N LYS A 66 4.58 -14.66 7.03
CA LYS A 66 5.90 -14.89 6.45
C LYS A 66 5.82 -15.54 5.07
N TYR A 67 4.87 -16.47 4.91
CA TYR A 67 4.62 -17.14 3.64
C TYR A 67 4.14 -16.18 2.57
N THR A 68 3.13 -15.38 2.87
CA THR A 68 2.56 -14.40 1.94
C THR A 68 3.58 -13.33 1.55
N ALA A 69 4.43 -12.90 2.49
CA ALA A 69 5.47 -11.91 2.23
C ALA A 69 6.50 -12.35 1.19
N SER A 70 6.63 -13.67 0.96
CA SER A 70 7.56 -14.23 -0.02
C SER A 70 7.00 -14.27 -1.44
N PHE A 71 5.71 -13.99 -1.64
CA PHE A 71 5.10 -14.03 -2.96
C PHE A 71 5.62 -12.92 -3.88
N ARG A 72 5.81 -13.28 -5.14
CA ARG A 72 6.33 -12.38 -6.17
C ARG A 72 5.46 -11.15 -6.38
N GLU A 73 4.15 -11.34 -6.34
CA GLU A 73 3.17 -10.25 -6.50
C GLU A 73 3.36 -9.16 -5.46
N PHE A 74 3.63 -9.55 -4.22
CA PHE A 74 3.88 -8.60 -3.14
C PHE A 74 5.19 -7.85 -3.32
N SER A 75 6.21 -8.49 -3.88
CA SER A 75 7.45 -7.81 -4.20
C SER A 75 7.23 -6.69 -5.21
N ILE A 76 6.42 -6.94 -6.22
CA ILE A 76 6.10 -5.94 -7.26
C ILE A 76 5.27 -4.80 -6.65
N ILE A 77 4.23 -5.12 -5.91
CA ILE A 77 3.38 -4.11 -5.25
C ILE A 77 4.20 -3.25 -4.30
N ARG A 78 5.08 -3.85 -3.51
CA ARG A 78 5.97 -3.13 -2.61
C ARG A 78 6.86 -2.15 -3.36
N LYS A 79 7.45 -2.57 -4.47
CA LYS A 79 8.29 -1.70 -5.30
C LYS A 79 7.52 -0.50 -5.83
N LEU A 80 6.29 -0.71 -6.26
CA LEU A 80 5.43 0.36 -6.76
C LEU A 80 5.02 1.31 -5.63
N MET A 81 4.71 0.78 -4.45
CA MET A 81 4.40 1.61 -3.28
C MET A 81 5.61 2.43 -2.84
N VAL A 82 6.79 1.81 -2.79
CA VAL A 82 8.03 2.52 -2.44
C VAL A 82 8.28 3.67 -3.42
N GLN A 83 8.12 3.44 -4.71
CA GLN A 83 8.27 4.49 -5.72
C GLN A 83 7.32 5.65 -5.47
N LYS A 84 6.05 5.35 -5.20
CA LYS A 84 5.03 6.36 -4.93
C LYS A 84 5.36 7.17 -3.67
N ILE A 85 5.78 6.50 -2.62
CA ILE A 85 6.11 7.13 -1.34
C ILE A 85 7.38 7.96 -1.45
N VAL A 86 8.40 7.47 -2.12
CA VAL A 86 9.64 8.21 -2.34
C VAL A 86 9.35 9.49 -3.12
N ARG A 87 8.52 9.43 -4.14
CA ARG A 87 8.10 10.63 -4.89
C ARG A 87 7.40 11.64 -3.99
N HIS A 88 6.50 11.19 -3.13
CA HIS A 88 5.84 12.05 -2.17
C HIS A 88 6.85 12.71 -1.23
N ASN A 89 7.75 11.93 -0.67
CA ASN A 89 8.73 12.43 0.30
C ASN A 89 9.71 13.44 -0.34
N LYS A 90 10.06 13.24 -1.60
CA LYS A 90 10.91 14.20 -2.32
C LYS A 90 10.20 15.52 -2.63
N LYS A 91 8.91 15.47 -2.90
CA LYS A 91 8.10 16.63 -3.28
C LYS A 91 7.45 17.32 -2.09
N ARG A 92 7.60 16.80 -0.88
CA ARG A 92 6.94 17.38 0.28
C ARG A 92 7.47 18.78 0.56
N HIS A 93 6.53 19.66 0.90
CA HIS A 93 6.82 21.02 1.31
C HIS A 93 6.65 21.14 2.83
N GLY A 94 7.11 22.21 3.41
CA GLY A 94 6.95 22.48 4.84
C GLY A 94 5.50 22.31 5.27
N GLY A 95 5.23 21.50 6.28
CA GLY A 95 3.89 21.15 6.73
C GLY A 95 3.35 19.83 6.19
N TRP A 96 3.89 19.32 5.09
CA TRP A 96 3.52 18.00 4.60
C TRP A 96 4.25 16.92 5.40
N PRO A 97 3.54 15.95 5.96
CA PRO A 97 4.18 14.89 6.73
C PRO A 97 5.01 13.95 5.85
N MET A 98 6.07 13.43 6.43
CA MET A 98 6.82 12.33 5.83
C MET A 98 5.98 11.07 5.88
N VAL A 99 6.13 10.19 4.88
CA VAL A 99 5.44 8.91 4.82
C VAL A 99 6.45 7.78 4.99
N VAL A 100 6.12 6.84 5.86
CA VAL A 100 6.94 5.64 6.12
C VAL A 100 6.10 4.40 5.82
N PHE A 101 6.73 3.39 5.25
CA PHE A 101 6.10 2.12 4.93
C PHE A 101 6.64 1.03 5.86
N LEU A 102 5.72 0.32 6.53
CA LEU A 102 6.07 -0.79 7.43
C LEU A 102 5.39 -2.07 6.97
N GLU A 103 6.13 -3.16 7.00
CA GLU A 103 5.56 -4.51 6.93
C GLU A 103 5.51 -5.11 8.33
N ALA A 104 4.31 -5.49 8.77
CA ALA A 104 4.11 -6.21 10.01
C ALA A 104 3.99 -7.70 9.67
N ILE A 105 5.06 -8.45 9.92
CA ILE A 105 5.10 -9.88 9.62
C ILE A 105 4.64 -10.65 10.85
N VAL A 106 3.58 -11.43 10.68
CA VAL A 106 2.98 -12.23 11.75
C VAL A 106 3.84 -13.45 12.03
N LYS A 107 4.24 -13.62 13.29
CA LYS A 107 4.86 -14.83 13.78
C LYS A 107 3.94 -15.52 14.76
N THR A 108 3.73 -16.81 14.56
CA THR A 108 3.01 -17.66 15.50
C THR A 108 4.01 -18.43 16.33
N LEU A 109 3.90 -18.31 17.66
CA LEU A 109 4.77 -19.03 18.59
C LEU A 109 3.91 -19.91 19.51
N PRO A 110 4.36 -21.13 19.86
CA PRO A 110 3.63 -21.93 20.84
C PRO A 110 3.66 -21.25 22.20
N LYS A 111 2.53 -21.28 22.92
CA LYS A 111 2.46 -20.74 24.28
C LYS A 111 3.28 -21.60 25.24
N LYS A 112 4.00 -20.96 26.13
CA LYS A 112 4.85 -21.64 27.10
C LYS A 112 4.08 -22.41 28.16
N SER A 113 2.81 -22.09 28.39
CA SER A 113 1.99 -22.68 29.44
C SER A 113 0.72 -23.31 28.89
N GLY A 114 0.72 -24.62 28.68
CA GLY A 114 -0.50 -25.36 28.54
C GLY A 114 -1.21 -25.35 27.19
N GLY A 115 -0.52 -25.05 26.14
CA GLY A 115 -1.08 -25.11 24.78
C GLY A 115 -1.71 -23.81 24.30
N GLY A 116 -1.87 -23.69 23.01
CA GLY A 116 -2.32 -22.49 22.35
C GLY A 116 -1.20 -21.85 21.55
N ILE A 117 -1.52 -20.73 20.91
CA ILE A 117 -0.62 -20.04 20.00
C ILE A 117 -0.56 -18.56 20.39
N ASP A 118 0.65 -18.03 20.56
CA ASP A 118 0.90 -16.60 20.69
C ASP A 118 1.21 -16.01 19.33
N VAL A 119 0.71 -14.80 19.08
CA VAL A 119 0.95 -14.07 17.84
C VAL A 119 1.87 -12.89 18.13
N LYS A 120 2.99 -12.85 17.42
CA LYS A 120 3.91 -11.71 17.46
C LYS A 120 3.99 -11.08 16.07
N TYR A 121 4.21 -9.77 16.06
CA TYR A 121 4.44 -9.02 14.83
C TYR A 121 5.86 -8.51 14.78
N ASN A 122 6.58 -8.83 13.71
CA ASN A 122 7.86 -8.20 13.41
C ASN A 122 7.61 -7.04 12.45
N TYR A 123 7.94 -5.84 12.90
CA TYR A 123 7.81 -4.66 12.07
C TYR A 123 9.11 -4.43 11.31
N LYS A 124 9.02 -4.48 9.98
CA LYS A 124 10.14 -4.23 9.10
C LYS A 124 9.92 -2.92 8.36
N PRO A 125 10.69 -1.87 8.68
CA PRO A 125 10.60 -0.64 7.90
C PRO A 125 11.17 -0.87 6.50
N ILE A 126 10.44 -0.36 5.51
CA ILE A 126 10.85 -0.41 4.12
C ILE A 126 11.41 0.96 3.75
N PRO A 127 12.66 1.05 3.25
CA PRO A 127 13.25 2.34 2.92
C PRO A 127 12.42 3.10 1.87
N THR A 128 12.02 4.32 2.22
CA THR A 128 11.24 5.20 1.35
C THR A 128 11.82 6.62 1.29
N TRP A 129 13.03 6.77 1.78
CA TRP A 129 13.74 8.03 1.73
C TRP A 129 14.86 7.97 0.71
N GLU A 130 15.30 9.12 0.27
CA GLU A 130 16.42 9.24 -0.64
C GLU A 130 17.72 8.87 0.07
N GLN A 131 18.50 8.02 -0.56
CA GLN A 131 19.84 7.68 -0.08
C GLN A 131 20.88 8.50 -0.82
#